data_1278173931dbfc3231aea8d2b122af59
#
_entry.id   1278173931dbfc3231aea8d2b122af59
#
_cell.length_a   1.000
_cell.length_b   1.000
_cell.length_c   1.000
_cell.angle_alpha   90.00
_cell.angle_beta   90.00
_cell.angle_gamma   90.00
#
_symmetry.space_group_name_H-M   'P 1'
#
loop_
_entity.id
_entity.type
_entity.pdbx_description
1 polymer ?
#
loop_
_entity_poly.entity_id
_entity_poly.type
_entity_poly.pdbx_seq_one_letter_code
_entity_poly.pdbx_strand_id
1 'polypeptide(L)'
;MTSNIKKIVYAGLICCLSPVFVSCGDNDIPLENLDPAFCPATIEFNLPDNLKQLVYTDETGARVLPLIKGEQISLPFTMTPDDITFRDVVWSSSNPEIASVDDQGNVVALSGDGIGYSIVQVAPVGMFSGSGVNCNLKIRVANSLVKATGVSVSVSGTEVYAGETLQATATILPEDATYRTVKWTSSNESAATVDENGVITGQKTSAMRTPVTITATSLDGSNVYGSVEIVVMQIVQPQSITLDQKFAAPGYYCAINEKSVEIPFTTVPAECTKSLIEWKSSDESIATVEGGVVKFNQTGNFGDFTITARCPETGQESSVKMSLAAGLIRETFHNPNQYSWYNAKQSGNGTASSHVWHDGYITITTYKQNATNQRADIRCWDAHTWFHIGNYPIFAFRMDDVKDLGHGITSRNINIDAVGKSASGADYKAIANGNNKYLHDYKCSDGSHVFIYDLSQQACGTGGIMPANETVDFTTLQIKHADMRTVDHQFQYNLYWVQTFKSMADLENYVKSEGLTWEVIK
;
A
#
# COMPACT_ATOMS: atom_id res chain seq x y z
N MET A 1 33.91 11.59 -22.57
CA MET A 1 33.30 12.06 -23.83
C MET A 1 31.86 11.54 -23.82
N THR A 2 30.96 12.40 -23.38
CA THR A 2 29.56 12.13 -23.13
C THR A 2 28.76 12.57 -24.34
N SER A 3 28.05 11.64 -24.95
CA SER A 3 27.11 11.93 -26.04
C SER A 3 25.68 11.85 -25.47
N ASN A 4 25.07 13.00 -25.28
CA ASN A 4 23.65 13.15 -25.00
C ASN A 4 22.84 12.83 -26.26
N ILE A 5 22.16 11.68 -26.26
CA ILE A 5 21.14 11.37 -27.26
C ILE A 5 19.80 11.88 -26.71
N LYS A 6 19.37 13.04 -27.18
CA LYS A 6 17.98 13.50 -27.05
C LYS A 6 17.10 12.52 -27.83
N LYS A 7 16.24 11.78 -27.15
CA LYS A 7 15.14 11.05 -27.80
C LYS A 7 14.12 12.07 -28.31
N ILE A 8 14.17 12.36 -29.59
CA ILE A 8 13.09 12.99 -30.33
C ILE A 8 12.04 11.90 -30.55
N VAL A 9 10.92 12.02 -29.85
CA VAL A 9 9.74 11.20 -30.15
C VAL A 9 9.16 11.74 -31.45
N TYR A 10 9.47 11.11 -32.56
CA TYR A 10 8.72 11.26 -33.79
C TYR A 10 7.35 10.60 -33.55
N ALA A 11 6.31 11.41 -33.38
CA ALA A 11 4.96 10.94 -33.64
C ALA A 11 4.93 10.54 -35.11
N GLY A 12 4.92 9.24 -35.35
CA GLY A 12 4.98 8.71 -36.71
C GLY A 12 3.74 9.08 -37.48
N LEU A 13 3.90 9.92 -38.46
CA LEU A 13 2.96 10.08 -39.54
C LEU A 13 3.01 8.78 -40.37
N ILE A 14 2.23 7.77 -39.98
CA ILE A 14 1.98 6.61 -40.83
C ILE A 14 0.88 7.03 -41.78
N CYS A 15 1.25 7.70 -42.87
CA CYS A 15 0.43 7.73 -44.08
C CYS A 15 0.36 6.27 -44.58
N CYS A 16 -0.79 5.62 -44.38
CA CYS A 16 -1.08 4.32 -44.96
C CYS A 16 -1.01 4.41 -46.48
N LEU A 17 0.10 3.95 -47.05
CA LEU A 17 0.20 3.60 -48.46
C LEU A 17 -0.58 2.31 -48.69
N SER A 18 -1.88 2.42 -48.99
CA SER A 18 -2.63 1.38 -49.68
C SER A 18 -2.64 1.75 -51.16
N PRO A 19 -2.15 0.90 -52.03
CA PRO A 19 -2.24 1.20 -53.47
C PRO A 19 -3.68 1.01 -53.92
N VAL A 20 -4.43 2.10 -54.06
CA VAL A 20 -5.65 2.10 -54.84
C VAL A 20 -5.26 2.51 -56.27
N PHE A 21 -5.17 1.53 -57.16
CA PHE A 21 -5.16 1.80 -58.60
C PHE A 21 -6.53 2.33 -59.01
N VAL A 22 -6.63 3.63 -59.24
CA VAL A 22 -7.72 4.20 -60.05
C VAL A 22 -7.07 4.82 -61.27
N SER A 23 -7.21 4.11 -62.37
CA SER A 23 -6.97 4.65 -63.70
C SER A 23 -8.07 5.61 -64.04
N CYS A 24 -7.74 6.89 -64.32
CA CYS A 24 -8.44 7.72 -65.31
C CYS A 24 -7.74 9.07 -65.52
N GLY A 25 -7.32 9.33 -66.74
CA GLY A 25 -7.26 10.64 -67.40
C GLY A 25 -6.11 11.58 -67.02
N ASP A 26 -5.31 11.90 -67.99
CA ASP A 26 -4.22 12.84 -68.15
C ASP A 26 -4.24 14.17 -67.38
N ASN A 27 -4.17 14.15 -66.05
CA ASN A 27 -3.80 15.28 -65.22
C ASN A 27 -3.39 14.81 -63.79
N ASP A 28 -2.75 13.66 -63.67
CA ASP A 28 -2.22 13.18 -62.41
C ASP A 28 -1.05 14.07 -61.96
N ILE A 29 -1.26 14.90 -60.98
CA ILE A 29 -0.19 15.46 -60.17
C ILE A 29 0.44 14.27 -59.42
N PRO A 30 1.72 13.93 -59.64
CA PRO A 30 2.38 12.82 -58.94
C PRO A 30 2.26 13.02 -57.42
N LEU A 31 1.80 12.02 -56.70
CA LEU A 31 1.70 12.01 -55.23
C LEU A 31 3.00 12.40 -54.49
N GLU A 32 4.12 12.25 -55.14
CA GLU A 32 5.48 12.65 -54.69
C GLU A 32 5.70 14.18 -54.62
N ASN A 33 4.78 15.00 -55.18
CA ASN A 33 4.86 16.45 -55.16
C ASN A 33 3.77 17.12 -54.28
N LEU A 34 3.03 16.34 -53.51
CA LEU A 34 2.12 16.91 -52.51
C LEU A 34 2.97 17.34 -51.29
N ASP A 35 3.13 18.63 -51.17
CA ASP A 35 3.75 19.21 -49.97
C ASP A 35 2.88 18.81 -48.74
N PRO A 36 3.42 18.18 -47.72
CA PRO A 36 2.69 17.83 -46.48
C PRO A 36 1.98 19.02 -45.84
N ALA A 37 2.41 20.25 -46.12
CA ALA A 37 1.80 21.46 -45.66
C ALA A 37 0.37 21.72 -46.21
N PHE A 38 -0.08 20.98 -47.21
CA PHE A 38 -1.43 21.13 -47.77
C PHE A 38 -2.49 20.26 -47.10
N CYS A 39 -2.10 19.32 -46.28
CA CYS A 39 -3.01 18.39 -45.61
C CYS A 39 -3.42 18.93 -44.24
N PRO A 40 -4.72 18.93 -43.89
CA PRO A 40 -5.12 19.23 -42.51
C PRO A 40 -4.56 18.14 -41.56
N ALA A 41 -3.81 18.58 -40.55
CA ALA A 41 -3.28 17.71 -39.53
C ALA A 41 -4.25 17.56 -38.35
N THR A 42 -4.97 18.65 -37.99
CA THR A 42 -6.02 18.64 -36.97
C THR A 42 -7.20 19.53 -37.35
N ILE A 43 -8.36 19.20 -36.79
CA ILE A 43 -9.55 20.06 -36.78
C ILE A 43 -10.02 20.12 -35.33
N GLU A 44 -10.26 21.34 -34.82
CA GLU A 44 -10.71 21.56 -33.46
C GLU A 44 -11.86 22.56 -33.40
N PHE A 45 -12.88 22.30 -32.56
CA PHE A 45 -13.94 23.26 -32.32
C PHE A 45 -13.48 24.39 -31.42
N ASN A 46 -13.68 25.63 -31.84
CA ASN A 46 -13.45 26.85 -31.11
C ASN A 46 -14.74 27.36 -30.49
N LEU A 47 -15.25 26.65 -29.50
CA LEU A 47 -16.49 27.03 -28.83
C LEU A 47 -16.32 28.40 -28.15
N PRO A 48 -17.30 29.31 -28.31
CA PRO A 48 -17.32 30.55 -27.53
C PRO A 48 -17.46 30.24 -26.04
N ASP A 49 -16.95 31.12 -25.17
CA ASP A 49 -16.84 30.87 -23.75
C ASP A 49 -18.15 30.48 -23.05
N ASN A 50 -19.26 31.06 -23.48
CA ASN A 50 -20.58 30.72 -22.96
C ASN A 50 -21.03 29.27 -23.27
N LEU A 51 -20.54 28.65 -24.34
CA LEU A 51 -20.77 27.26 -24.66
C LEU A 51 -19.67 26.34 -24.11
N LYS A 52 -18.43 26.81 -24.19
CA LYS A 52 -17.26 26.06 -23.68
C LYS A 52 -17.44 25.65 -22.23
N GLN A 53 -17.90 26.56 -21.37
CA GLN A 53 -18.14 26.30 -19.95
C GLN A 53 -19.26 25.29 -19.67
N LEU A 54 -20.14 24.99 -20.65
CA LEU A 54 -21.22 24.01 -20.50
C LEU A 54 -20.83 22.61 -20.97
N VAL A 55 -19.68 22.47 -21.63
CA VAL A 55 -19.18 21.17 -22.08
C VAL A 55 -18.66 20.37 -20.92
N TYR A 56 -19.14 19.15 -20.76
CA TYR A 56 -18.64 18.19 -19.79
C TYR A 56 -18.13 16.92 -20.48
N THR A 57 -17.38 16.11 -19.79
CA THR A 57 -16.95 14.79 -20.28
C THR A 57 -17.83 13.72 -19.64
N ASP A 58 -18.43 12.85 -20.45
CA ASP A 58 -19.23 11.74 -19.95
C ASP A 58 -18.37 10.53 -19.54
N GLU A 59 -19.03 9.47 -19.04
CA GLU A 59 -18.37 8.24 -18.56
C GLU A 59 -17.58 7.50 -19.67
N THR A 60 -17.88 7.80 -20.95
CA THR A 60 -17.16 7.23 -22.10
C THR A 60 -15.93 8.05 -22.51
N GLY A 61 -15.70 9.18 -21.87
CA GLY A 61 -14.67 10.15 -22.21
C GLY A 61 -15.06 11.10 -23.36
N ALA A 62 -16.32 11.07 -23.81
CA ALA A 62 -16.79 11.95 -24.87
C ALA A 62 -17.14 13.35 -24.31
N ARG A 63 -16.75 14.41 -25.07
CA ARG A 63 -17.15 15.79 -24.79
C ARG A 63 -18.63 15.98 -25.17
N VAL A 64 -19.43 16.44 -24.21
CA VAL A 64 -20.88 16.61 -24.37
C VAL A 64 -21.27 18.07 -24.17
N LEU A 65 -21.96 18.64 -25.14
CA LEU A 65 -22.60 19.94 -25.03
C LEU A 65 -24.12 19.75 -24.88
N PRO A 66 -24.72 20.11 -23.73
CA PRO A 66 -26.16 20.06 -23.56
C PRO A 66 -26.83 21.29 -24.20
N LEU A 67 -27.93 21.04 -24.92
CA LEU A 67 -28.80 22.07 -25.49
C LEU A 67 -30.23 21.79 -25.07
N ILE A 68 -31.04 22.83 -25.05
CA ILE A 68 -32.49 22.73 -24.86
C ILE A 68 -33.15 22.71 -26.23
N LYS A 69 -34.22 21.93 -26.40
CA LYS A 69 -35.01 21.86 -27.62
C LYS A 69 -35.39 23.25 -28.15
N GLY A 70 -35.07 23.48 -29.41
CA GLY A 70 -35.27 24.76 -30.10
C GLY A 70 -34.06 25.70 -30.08
N GLU A 71 -33.03 25.41 -29.27
CA GLU A 71 -31.80 26.18 -29.30
C GLU A 71 -31.02 25.96 -30.59
N GLN A 72 -30.39 27.03 -31.05
CA GLN A 72 -29.55 27.05 -32.24
C GLN A 72 -28.19 27.63 -31.87
N ILE A 73 -27.13 26.96 -32.29
CA ILE A 73 -25.75 27.38 -32.04
C ILE A 73 -24.92 27.23 -33.30
N SER A 74 -23.83 27.97 -33.40
CA SER A 74 -22.81 27.76 -34.42
C SER A 74 -21.58 27.10 -33.79
N LEU A 75 -20.97 26.17 -34.49
CA LEU A 75 -19.75 25.47 -34.09
C LEU A 75 -18.58 25.95 -34.95
N PRO A 76 -17.93 27.07 -34.59
CA PRO A 76 -16.71 27.50 -35.25
C PRO A 76 -15.60 26.49 -35.00
N PHE A 77 -14.72 26.32 -35.98
CA PHE A 77 -13.59 25.40 -35.89
C PHE A 77 -12.32 26.01 -36.50
N THR A 78 -11.18 25.47 -36.16
CA THR A 78 -9.87 25.75 -36.75
C THR A 78 -9.29 24.48 -37.34
N MET A 79 -8.46 24.66 -38.36
CA MET A 79 -7.63 23.62 -38.95
C MET A 79 -6.16 23.99 -38.81
N THR A 80 -5.31 23.03 -38.56
CA THR A 80 -3.87 23.23 -38.57
C THR A 80 -3.22 22.35 -39.65
N PRO A 81 -2.11 22.81 -40.26
CA PRO A 81 -1.50 24.14 -40.14
C PRO A 81 -2.35 25.24 -40.74
N ASP A 82 -2.11 26.50 -40.38
CA ASP A 82 -2.94 27.66 -40.79
C ASP A 82 -2.87 28.00 -42.29
N ASP A 83 -1.85 27.52 -42.98
CA ASP A 83 -1.55 27.78 -44.39
C ASP A 83 -2.11 26.70 -45.36
N ILE A 84 -2.98 25.80 -44.86
CA ILE A 84 -3.62 24.82 -45.71
C ILE A 84 -4.46 25.46 -46.83
N THR A 85 -4.30 24.92 -48.03
CA THR A 85 -4.96 25.44 -49.23
C THR A 85 -6.41 24.92 -49.33
N PHE A 86 -6.68 23.68 -48.93
CA PHE A 86 -8.00 23.04 -49.04
C PHE A 86 -8.69 23.05 -47.67
N ARG A 87 -9.69 23.91 -47.53
CA ARG A 87 -10.41 24.13 -46.25
C ARG A 87 -11.85 23.62 -46.27
N ASP A 88 -12.25 22.97 -47.36
CA ASP A 88 -13.60 22.46 -47.50
C ASP A 88 -13.84 21.32 -46.50
N VAL A 89 -14.97 21.40 -45.82
CA VAL A 89 -15.40 20.42 -44.82
C VAL A 89 -16.79 19.92 -45.11
N VAL A 90 -17.07 18.72 -44.61
CA VAL A 90 -18.43 18.16 -44.56
C VAL A 90 -18.84 18.06 -43.10
N TRP A 91 -20.04 18.47 -42.84
CA TRP A 91 -20.71 18.32 -41.57
C TRP A 91 -21.67 17.13 -41.60
N SER A 92 -21.74 16.43 -40.50
CA SER A 92 -22.67 15.33 -40.34
C SER A 92 -23.21 15.25 -38.91
N SER A 93 -24.39 14.70 -38.78
CA SER A 93 -25.04 14.39 -37.52
C SER A 93 -25.37 12.90 -37.49
N SER A 94 -24.99 12.20 -36.41
CA SER A 94 -25.31 10.78 -36.26
C SER A 94 -26.80 10.51 -36.03
N ASN A 95 -27.53 11.51 -35.53
CA ASN A 95 -28.99 11.47 -35.40
C ASN A 95 -29.60 12.86 -35.67
N PRO A 96 -29.89 13.19 -36.94
CA PRO A 96 -30.41 14.50 -37.32
C PRO A 96 -31.77 14.85 -36.72
N GLU A 97 -32.55 13.86 -36.28
CA GLU A 97 -33.84 14.09 -35.61
C GLU A 97 -33.68 14.61 -34.18
N ILE A 98 -32.52 14.36 -33.54
CA ILE A 98 -32.18 14.90 -32.24
C ILE A 98 -31.48 16.25 -32.38
N ALA A 99 -30.42 16.30 -33.17
CA ALA A 99 -29.72 17.54 -33.48
C ALA A 99 -29.26 17.52 -34.93
N SER A 100 -29.77 18.45 -35.74
CA SER A 100 -29.33 18.65 -37.12
C SER A 100 -28.15 19.62 -37.18
N VAL A 101 -27.35 19.51 -38.25
CA VAL A 101 -26.27 20.47 -38.56
C VAL A 101 -26.34 20.81 -40.04
N ASP A 102 -26.15 22.08 -40.36
CA ASP A 102 -26.08 22.55 -41.76
C ASP A 102 -24.61 22.60 -42.26
N ASP A 103 -24.44 22.93 -43.55
CA ASP A 103 -23.13 23.01 -44.20
C ASP A 103 -22.22 24.14 -43.64
N GLN A 104 -22.78 25.03 -42.83
CA GLN A 104 -22.03 26.12 -42.16
C GLN A 104 -21.70 25.80 -40.70
N GLY A 105 -22.07 24.62 -40.22
CA GLY A 105 -21.84 24.22 -38.83
C GLY A 105 -22.83 24.80 -37.82
N ASN A 106 -24.01 25.25 -38.30
CA ASN A 106 -25.07 25.65 -37.40
C ASN A 106 -25.85 24.40 -36.96
N VAL A 107 -25.92 24.20 -35.65
CA VAL A 107 -26.61 23.07 -35.03
C VAL A 107 -27.96 23.54 -34.50
N VAL A 108 -29.00 22.75 -34.77
CA VAL A 108 -30.37 22.97 -34.23
C VAL A 108 -30.74 21.78 -33.35
N ALA A 109 -31.08 22.04 -32.10
CA ALA A 109 -31.59 21.06 -31.15
C ALA A 109 -33.11 20.80 -31.42
N LEU A 110 -33.44 19.60 -31.90
CA LEU A 110 -34.79 19.32 -32.41
C LEU A 110 -35.66 18.49 -31.48
N SER A 111 -35.12 17.45 -30.87
CA SER A 111 -35.86 16.54 -30.00
C SER A 111 -35.01 16.00 -28.86
N GLY A 112 -35.61 15.86 -27.71
CA GLY A 112 -35.00 15.30 -26.52
C GLY A 112 -36.00 14.42 -25.79
N ASP A 113 -36.34 13.25 -26.34
CA ASP A 113 -37.17 12.27 -25.63
C ASP A 113 -36.35 11.63 -24.49
N GLY A 114 -36.38 12.28 -23.32
CA GLY A 114 -35.63 11.86 -22.16
C GLY A 114 -34.14 12.25 -22.23
N ILE A 115 -33.27 11.39 -22.76
CA ILE A 115 -31.82 11.60 -22.81
C ILE A 115 -31.32 11.29 -24.24
N GLY A 116 -31.86 11.99 -25.24
CA GLY A 116 -31.38 11.86 -26.61
C GLY A 116 -30.06 12.57 -26.84
N TYR A 117 -29.20 11.99 -27.68
CA TYR A 117 -27.97 12.66 -28.12
C TYR A 117 -27.67 12.39 -29.59
N SER A 118 -26.94 13.30 -30.21
CA SER A 118 -26.33 13.12 -31.52
C SER A 118 -24.87 13.50 -31.50
N ILE A 119 -24.06 12.84 -32.29
CA ILE A 119 -22.67 13.24 -32.52
C ILE A 119 -22.63 14.11 -33.75
N VAL A 120 -22.29 15.37 -33.58
CA VAL A 120 -21.99 16.29 -34.65
C VAL A 120 -20.52 16.21 -35.00
N GLN A 121 -20.21 15.98 -36.26
CA GLN A 121 -18.83 15.82 -36.74
C GLN A 121 -18.56 16.82 -37.87
N VAL A 122 -17.34 17.37 -37.88
CA VAL A 122 -16.74 18.08 -38.99
C VAL A 122 -15.51 17.30 -39.48
N ALA A 123 -15.42 17.10 -40.78
CA ALA A 123 -14.32 16.40 -41.43
C ALA A 123 -13.95 17.04 -42.76
N PRO A 124 -12.70 16.93 -43.26
CA PRO A 124 -12.30 17.46 -44.55
C PRO A 124 -12.95 16.66 -45.70
N VAL A 125 -13.21 17.32 -46.83
CA VAL A 125 -13.74 16.69 -48.06
C VAL A 125 -12.63 16.44 -49.09
N GLY A 126 -12.99 15.76 -50.17
CA GLY A 126 -12.13 15.52 -51.33
C GLY A 126 -11.05 14.48 -51.03
N MET A 127 -9.85 14.73 -51.49
CA MET A 127 -8.71 13.78 -51.32
C MET A 127 -8.33 13.50 -49.85
N PHE A 128 -8.80 14.34 -48.92
CA PHE A 128 -8.52 14.19 -47.49
C PHE A 128 -9.64 13.51 -46.70
N SER A 129 -10.76 13.14 -47.35
CA SER A 129 -11.90 12.52 -46.68
C SER A 129 -11.61 11.18 -45.97
N GLY A 130 -10.52 10.51 -46.33
CA GLY A 130 -10.06 9.27 -45.71
C GLY A 130 -8.89 9.44 -44.75
N SER A 131 -8.46 10.66 -44.44
CA SER A 131 -7.28 10.93 -43.58
C SER A 131 -7.47 10.57 -42.11
N GLY A 132 -8.72 10.34 -41.65
CA GLY A 132 -9.03 10.13 -40.22
C GLY A 132 -9.07 11.42 -39.41
N VAL A 133 -8.75 12.56 -40.03
CA VAL A 133 -8.83 13.87 -39.38
C VAL A 133 -10.28 14.31 -39.28
N ASN A 134 -10.77 14.48 -38.06
CA ASN A 134 -12.12 14.96 -37.79
C ASN A 134 -12.21 15.52 -36.37
N CYS A 135 -13.27 16.30 -36.12
CA CYS A 135 -13.58 16.72 -34.76
C CYS A 135 -15.05 16.38 -34.47
N ASN A 136 -15.28 15.82 -33.29
CA ASN A 136 -16.56 15.33 -32.84
C ASN A 136 -17.02 16.06 -31.59
N LEU A 137 -18.31 16.39 -31.52
CA LEU A 137 -18.96 16.90 -30.33
C LEU A 137 -20.29 16.18 -30.13
N LYS A 138 -20.49 15.58 -28.96
CA LYS A 138 -21.75 14.95 -28.60
C LYS A 138 -22.72 16.03 -28.14
N ILE A 139 -23.84 16.16 -28.83
CA ILE A 139 -24.93 17.10 -28.49
C ILE A 139 -26.00 16.32 -27.74
N ARG A 140 -26.25 16.68 -26.49
CA ARG A 140 -27.37 16.15 -25.70
C ARG A 140 -28.50 17.15 -25.73
N VAL A 141 -29.68 16.73 -26.17
CA VAL A 141 -30.84 17.61 -26.22
C VAL A 141 -31.81 17.26 -25.08
N ALA A 142 -32.15 18.26 -24.28
CA ALA A 142 -33.17 18.17 -23.25
C ALA A 142 -34.48 18.87 -23.75
N ASN A 143 -35.66 18.31 -23.46
CA ASN A 143 -36.94 18.91 -23.85
C ASN A 143 -37.23 20.21 -23.07
N SER A 144 -36.71 20.35 -21.89
CA SER A 144 -36.84 21.53 -21.03
C SER A 144 -35.64 21.61 -20.06
N LEU A 145 -35.45 22.81 -19.52
CA LEU A 145 -34.42 23.03 -18.52
C LEU A 145 -34.75 22.31 -17.21
N VAL A 146 -33.98 21.29 -16.87
CA VAL A 146 -33.96 20.66 -15.54
C VAL A 146 -32.83 21.31 -14.75
N LYS A 147 -33.19 22.13 -13.77
CA LYS A 147 -32.21 22.85 -12.93
C LYS A 147 -31.62 21.95 -11.84
N ALA A 148 -30.41 22.26 -11.46
CA ALA A 148 -29.78 21.68 -10.30
C ALA A 148 -30.56 22.00 -9.00
N THR A 149 -30.72 21.01 -8.15
CA THR A 149 -31.29 21.12 -6.80
C THR A 149 -30.25 20.91 -5.70
N GLY A 150 -29.08 20.36 -6.07
CA GLY A 150 -27.96 20.13 -5.18
C GLY A 150 -26.63 20.00 -5.93
N VAL A 151 -25.55 20.38 -5.28
CA VAL A 151 -24.16 20.13 -5.69
C VAL A 151 -23.43 19.55 -4.50
N SER A 152 -22.81 18.38 -4.68
CA SER A 152 -21.90 17.81 -3.69
C SER A 152 -20.46 17.91 -4.22
N VAL A 153 -19.52 18.20 -3.31
CA VAL A 153 -18.09 18.32 -3.63
C VAL A 153 -17.30 17.28 -2.83
N SER A 154 -16.45 16.55 -3.51
CA SER A 154 -15.46 15.65 -2.92
C SER A 154 -14.05 16.05 -3.37
N VAL A 155 -13.04 15.70 -2.58
CA VAL A 155 -11.63 15.96 -2.86
C VAL A 155 -10.80 14.70 -2.68
N SER A 156 -9.70 14.58 -3.41
CA SER A 156 -8.76 13.46 -3.30
C SER A 156 -7.97 13.44 -1.99
N GLY A 157 -7.99 14.53 -1.21
CA GLY A 157 -7.37 14.68 0.09
C GLY A 157 -7.78 15.99 0.74
N THR A 158 -7.64 16.11 2.06
CA THR A 158 -8.02 17.31 2.82
C THR A 158 -6.85 18.25 3.12
N GLU A 159 -5.62 17.84 2.82
CA GLU A 159 -4.41 18.64 2.98
C GLU A 159 -3.62 18.69 1.67
N VAL A 160 -3.05 19.84 1.34
CA VAL A 160 -2.21 20.06 0.16
C VAL A 160 -1.01 20.92 0.53
N TYR A 161 0.19 20.50 0.13
CA TYR A 161 1.38 21.33 0.32
C TYR A 161 1.49 22.42 -0.73
N ALA A 162 2.17 23.51 -0.38
CA ALA A 162 2.46 24.57 -1.35
C ALA A 162 3.23 24.00 -2.56
N GLY A 163 2.67 24.22 -3.76
CA GLY A 163 3.20 23.70 -5.02
C GLY A 163 2.61 22.33 -5.44
N GLU A 164 1.88 21.65 -4.58
CA GLU A 164 1.18 20.40 -4.90
C GLU A 164 -0.27 20.64 -5.29
N THR A 165 -0.92 19.60 -5.79
CA THR A 165 -2.31 19.65 -6.27
C THR A 165 -3.20 18.59 -5.63
N LEU A 166 -4.51 18.94 -5.51
CA LEU A 166 -5.59 18.01 -5.21
C LEU A 166 -6.63 18.05 -6.33
N GLN A 167 -7.33 16.96 -6.54
CA GLN A 167 -8.48 16.93 -7.45
C GLN A 167 -9.77 17.07 -6.66
N ALA A 168 -10.54 18.11 -6.97
CA ALA A 168 -11.93 18.26 -6.57
C ALA A 168 -12.86 17.72 -7.67
N THR A 169 -13.94 17.07 -7.24
CA THR A 169 -14.99 16.57 -8.12
C THR A 169 -16.33 17.07 -7.62
N ALA A 170 -17.14 17.63 -8.52
CA ALA A 170 -18.50 18.07 -8.22
C ALA A 170 -19.52 17.10 -8.85
N THR A 171 -20.53 16.73 -8.07
CA THR A 171 -21.69 15.96 -8.54
C THR A 171 -22.94 16.83 -8.43
N ILE A 172 -23.63 16.99 -9.54
CA ILE A 172 -24.86 17.80 -9.61
C ILE A 172 -26.07 16.88 -9.51
N LEU A 173 -27.05 17.29 -8.73
CA LEU A 173 -28.32 16.61 -8.56
C LEU A 173 -29.47 17.51 -9.08
N PRO A 174 -30.52 16.91 -9.67
CA PRO A 174 -30.70 15.49 -9.97
C PRO A 174 -29.78 15.03 -11.14
N GLU A 175 -29.61 13.72 -11.31
CA GLU A 175 -28.75 13.15 -12.35
C GLU A 175 -29.15 13.53 -13.78
N ASP A 176 -30.44 13.86 -13.99
CA ASP A 176 -30.97 14.34 -15.29
C ASP A 176 -30.85 15.85 -15.47
N ALA A 177 -30.22 16.59 -14.52
CA ALA A 177 -29.97 18.03 -14.67
C ALA A 177 -29.41 18.35 -16.06
N THR A 178 -29.95 19.41 -16.70
CA THR A 178 -29.60 19.76 -18.09
C THR A 178 -28.13 20.16 -18.19
N TYR A 179 -27.67 21.05 -17.32
CA TYR A 179 -26.28 21.50 -17.27
C TYR A 179 -25.57 20.82 -16.10
N ARG A 180 -24.46 20.13 -16.40
CA ARG A 180 -23.70 19.32 -15.42
C ARG A 180 -22.35 19.91 -15.07
N THR A 181 -22.15 21.16 -15.41
CA THR A 181 -20.90 21.87 -15.14
C THR A 181 -21.04 22.85 -13.99
N VAL A 182 -19.95 23.12 -13.34
CA VAL A 182 -19.86 24.05 -12.21
C VAL A 182 -18.81 25.11 -12.46
N LYS A 183 -18.98 26.24 -11.81
CA LYS A 183 -17.93 27.24 -11.65
C LYS A 183 -17.25 26.98 -10.32
N TRP A 184 -15.96 26.73 -10.37
CA TRP A 184 -15.14 26.59 -9.18
C TRP A 184 -14.67 27.95 -8.66
N THR A 185 -14.61 28.08 -7.33
CA THR A 185 -14.06 29.26 -6.65
C THR A 185 -13.34 28.84 -5.36
N SER A 186 -12.32 29.61 -5.01
CA SER A 186 -11.59 29.50 -3.76
C SER A 186 -11.94 30.67 -2.84
N SER A 187 -12.12 30.40 -1.54
CA SER A 187 -12.32 31.47 -0.53
C SER A 187 -11.06 32.29 -0.28
N ASN A 188 -9.89 31.76 -0.70
CA ASN A 188 -8.60 32.44 -0.54
C ASN A 188 -7.63 32.01 -1.66
N GLU A 189 -7.70 32.67 -2.81
CA GLU A 189 -6.86 32.39 -3.96
C GLU A 189 -5.36 32.60 -3.71
N SER A 190 -4.99 33.41 -2.72
CA SER A 190 -3.58 33.57 -2.33
C SER A 190 -3.03 32.36 -1.57
N ALA A 191 -3.90 31.51 -1.03
CA ALA A 191 -3.52 30.27 -0.35
C ALA A 191 -3.74 29.03 -1.23
N ALA A 192 -4.84 28.96 -1.97
CA ALA A 192 -5.09 27.90 -2.94
C ALA A 192 -5.91 28.45 -4.11
N THR A 193 -5.50 28.13 -5.32
CA THR A 193 -6.27 28.35 -6.55
C THR A 193 -7.00 27.08 -6.94
N VAL A 194 -8.09 27.22 -7.69
CA VAL A 194 -8.78 26.08 -8.30
C VAL A 194 -9.08 26.42 -9.76
N ASP A 195 -8.80 25.51 -10.68
CA ASP A 195 -9.06 25.70 -12.11
C ASP A 195 -10.46 25.22 -12.52
N GLU A 196 -10.79 25.37 -13.82
CA GLU A 196 -12.07 24.95 -14.39
C GLU A 196 -12.32 23.43 -14.30
N ASN A 197 -11.28 22.62 -14.17
CA ASN A 197 -11.34 21.16 -14.05
C ASN A 197 -11.40 20.69 -12.60
N GLY A 198 -11.40 21.63 -11.63
CA GLY A 198 -11.38 21.30 -10.20
C GLY A 198 -10.00 20.92 -9.67
N VAL A 199 -8.91 21.21 -10.40
CA VAL A 199 -7.56 21.02 -9.89
C VAL A 199 -7.24 22.15 -8.95
N ILE A 200 -7.06 21.81 -7.68
CA ILE A 200 -6.69 22.73 -6.60
C ILE A 200 -5.17 22.77 -6.51
N THR A 201 -4.56 23.96 -6.54
CA THR A 201 -3.11 24.13 -6.36
C THR A 201 -2.84 24.92 -5.09
N GLY A 202 -2.10 24.31 -4.16
CA GLY A 202 -1.63 24.98 -2.93
C GLY A 202 -0.61 26.06 -3.25
N GLN A 203 -0.76 27.24 -2.64
CA GLN A 203 0.12 28.40 -2.80
C GLN A 203 0.98 28.60 -1.55
N LYS A 204 2.12 29.27 -1.73
CA LYS A 204 2.99 29.61 -0.60
C LYS A 204 2.35 30.72 0.25
N THR A 205 2.08 30.42 1.53
CA THR A 205 1.55 31.38 2.51
C THR A 205 2.54 31.61 3.65
N SER A 206 2.29 32.63 4.47
CA SER A 206 3.09 32.89 5.68
C SER A 206 2.71 31.98 6.85
N ALA A 207 1.48 31.45 6.84
CA ALA A 207 1.00 30.55 7.89
C ALA A 207 1.33 29.08 7.54
N MET A 208 1.70 28.30 8.55
CA MET A 208 2.02 26.88 8.41
C MET A 208 0.84 26.04 7.91
N ARG A 209 -0.36 26.41 8.30
CA ARG A 209 -1.63 25.78 7.93
C ARG A 209 -2.63 26.87 7.61
N THR A 210 -3.21 26.86 6.43
CA THR A 210 -4.21 27.84 6.01
C THR A 210 -5.46 27.09 5.53
N PRO A 211 -6.59 27.17 6.25
CA PRO A 211 -7.86 26.60 5.77
C PRO A 211 -8.39 27.41 4.59
N VAL A 212 -8.89 26.69 3.59
CA VAL A 212 -9.48 27.27 2.38
C VAL A 212 -10.73 26.49 2.02
N THR A 213 -11.82 27.20 1.74
CA THR A 213 -13.05 26.59 1.25
C THR A 213 -13.07 26.64 -0.28
N ILE A 214 -13.21 25.49 -0.90
CA ILE A 214 -13.41 25.33 -2.35
C ILE A 214 -14.88 25.14 -2.61
N THR A 215 -15.45 25.95 -3.49
CA THR A 215 -16.88 25.95 -3.78
C THR A 215 -17.12 25.68 -5.26
N ALA A 216 -18.08 24.81 -5.55
CA ALA A 216 -18.60 24.52 -6.88
C ALA A 216 -20.02 25.05 -7.00
N THR A 217 -20.27 25.96 -7.91
CA THR A 217 -21.60 26.55 -8.16
C THR A 217 -22.11 26.11 -9.53
N SER A 218 -23.37 25.63 -9.59
CA SER A 218 -23.99 25.25 -10.85
C SER A 218 -24.09 26.40 -11.85
N LEU A 219 -23.83 26.10 -13.10
CA LEU A 219 -23.88 27.08 -14.21
C LEU A 219 -25.27 27.20 -14.86
N ASP A 220 -26.30 26.56 -14.31
CA ASP A 220 -27.68 26.56 -14.85
C ASP A 220 -28.55 27.76 -14.40
N GLY A 221 -27.93 28.71 -13.71
CA GLY A 221 -28.60 29.87 -13.13
C GLY A 221 -29.47 29.58 -11.91
N SER A 222 -29.38 28.38 -11.32
CA SER A 222 -30.03 28.03 -10.03
C SER A 222 -29.32 28.64 -8.84
N ASN A 223 -28.01 28.96 -8.99
CA ASN A 223 -27.10 29.37 -7.92
C ASN A 223 -26.92 28.32 -6.81
N VAL A 224 -27.27 27.07 -7.06
CA VAL A 224 -27.05 25.96 -6.15
C VAL A 224 -25.56 25.64 -6.12
N TYR A 225 -25.01 25.45 -4.92
CA TYR A 225 -23.61 25.20 -4.73
C TYR A 225 -23.33 24.10 -3.70
N GLY A 226 -22.16 23.53 -3.76
CA GLY A 226 -21.55 22.67 -2.75
C GLY A 226 -20.15 23.16 -2.43
N SER A 227 -19.64 22.83 -1.26
CA SER A 227 -18.30 23.24 -0.87
C SER A 227 -17.60 22.18 -0.03
N VAL A 228 -16.28 22.27 0.02
CA VAL A 228 -15.40 21.45 0.85
C VAL A 228 -14.30 22.31 1.42
N GLU A 229 -13.89 22.03 2.64
CA GLU A 229 -12.74 22.69 3.26
C GLU A 229 -11.49 21.84 3.06
N ILE A 230 -10.41 22.46 2.69
CA ILE A 230 -9.05 21.92 2.63
C ILE A 230 -8.10 22.77 3.46
N VAL A 231 -6.93 22.21 3.79
CA VAL A 231 -5.87 22.94 4.50
C VAL A 231 -4.62 23.00 3.62
N VAL A 232 -4.16 24.22 3.33
CA VAL A 232 -2.87 24.42 2.65
C VAL A 232 -1.76 24.38 3.68
N MET A 233 -0.80 23.49 3.46
CA MET A 233 0.36 23.25 4.31
C MET A 233 1.60 23.88 3.70
N GLN A 234 2.44 24.49 4.52
CA GLN A 234 3.74 24.95 4.04
C GLN A 234 4.78 23.84 4.13
N ILE A 235 5.67 23.79 3.14
CA ILE A 235 6.84 22.91 3.18
C ILE A 235 7.83 23.50 4.18
N VAL A 236 8.14 22.73 5.22
CA VAL A 236 9.11 23.07 6.26
C VAL A 236 10.25 22.11 6.22
N GLN A 237 11.41 22.60 5.82
CA GLN A 237 12.62 21.81 5.73
C GLN A 237 13.22 21.55 7.12
N PRO A 238 13.71 20.34 7.41
CA PRO A 238 14.40 20.05 8.65
C PRO A 238 15.78 20.74 8.70
N GLN A 239 16.07 21.38 9.82
CA GLN A 239 17.39 21.91 10.18
C GLN A 239 18.23 20.85 10.89
N SER A 240 17.59 19.86 11.50
CA SER A 240 18.22 18.64 12.01
C SER A 240 17.23 17.48 12.02
N ILE A 241 17.78 16.25 11.92
CA ILE A 241 17.08 14.99 12.08
C ILE A 241 17.83 14.23 13.16
N THR A 242 17.13 13.60 14.10
CA THR A 242 17.74 12.78 15.16
C THR A 242 16.96 11.49 15.31
N LEU A 243 17.61 10.35 15.05
CA LEU A 243 17.07 9.02 15.29
C LEU A 243 17.32 8.57 16.74
N ASP A 244 16.39 7.80 17.31
CA ASP A 244 16.55 7.23 18.65
C ASP A 244 17.69 6.20 18.68
N GLN A 245 18.77 6.54 19.36
CA GLN A 245 20.00 5.72 19.45
C GLN A 245 19.89 4.51 20.36
N LYS A 246 18.75 4.29 21.05
CA LYS A 246 18.53 3.04 21.81
C LYS A 246 18.59 1.79 20.93
N PHE A 247 18.35 1.95 19.62
CA PHE A 247 18.44 0.87 18.62
C PHE A 247 19.87 0.65 18.11
N ALA A 248 20.86 1.43 18.54
CA ALA A 248 22.23 1.31 18.06
C ALA A 248 22.92 0.05 18.59
N ALA A 249 23.61 -0.68 17.72
CA ALA A 249 24.49 -1.78 18.09
C ALA A 249 25.85 -1.25 18.61
N PRO A 250 26.57 -1.98 19.49
CA PRO A 250 26.17 -3.21 20.16
C PRO A 250 25.28 -2.91 21.37
N GLY A 251 24.20 -3.60 21.53
CA GLY A 251 23.28 -3.46 22.66
C GLY A 251 21.85 -3.79 22.27
N TYR A 252 21.43 -3.41 21.09
CA TYR A 252 20.13 -3.77 20.56
C TYR A 252 20.27 -4.79 19.43
N TYR A 253 19.68 -5.96 19.63
CA TYR A 253 19.61 -7.01 18.62
C TYR A 253 18.15 -7.34 18.35
N CYS A 254 17.76 -7.35 17.08
CA CYS A 254 16.42 -7.72 16.65
C CYS A 254 16.37 -9.22 16.34
N ALA A 255 15.30 -9.87 16.74
CA ALA A 255 14.96 -11.21 16.26
C ALA A 255 14.26 -11.11 14.91
N ILE A 256 14.56 -12.03 13.99
CA ILE A 256 13.98 -11.99 12.63
C ILE A 256 12.45 -12.07 12.66
N ASN A 257 11.86 -12.78 13.61
CA ASN A 257 10.43 -12.94 13.72
C ASN A 257 9.71 -11.73 14.34
N GLU A 258 10.43 -10.71 14.82
CA GLU A 258 9.85 -9.42 15.19
C GLU A 258 9.27 -8.67 13.98
N LYS A 259 9.51 -9.14 12.76
CA LYS A 259 9.02 -8.66 11.47
C LYS A 259 9.30 -7.18 11.19
N SER A 260 8.99 -6.30 12.14
CA SER A 260 9.25 -4.87 12.00
C SER A 260 9.47 -4.18 13.34
N VAL A 261 10.17 -3.07 13.29
CA VAL A 261 10.36 -2.16 14.42
C VAL A 261 10.28 -0.72 13.92
N GLU A 262 9.63 0.14 14.69
CA GLU A 262 9.59 1.58 14.42
C GLU A 262 10.75 2.27 15.15
N ILE A 263 11.54 3.05 14.42
CA ILE A 263 12.59 3.89 14.97
C ILE A 263 12.02 5.29 15.19
N PRO A 264 11.78 5.72 16.44
CA PRO A 264 11.36 7.08 16.72
C PRO A 264 12.42 8.08 16.26
N PHE A 265 11.97 9.19 15.71
CA PHE A 265 12.84 10.27 15.31
C PHE A 265 12.24 11.63 15.64
N THR A 266 13.10 12.60 15.79
CA THR A 266 12.74 14.01 16.01
C THR A 266 13.39 14.89 14.97
N THR A 267 12.78 16.03 14.70
CA THR A 267 13.28 17.04 13.76
C THR A 267 13.25 18.42 14.41
N VAL A 268 14.10 19.29 13.93
CA VAL A 268 14.04 20.73 14.24
C VAL A 268 13.81 21.47 12.92
N PRO A 269 12.74 22.26 12.80
CA PRO A 269 11.62 22.35 13.73
C PRO A 269 10.79 21.05 13.78
N ALA A 270 10.00 20.86 14.85
CA ALA A 270 9.19 19.66 15.04
C ALA A 270 8.09 19.50 13.97
N GLU A 271 7.64 20.63 13.41
CA GLU A 271 6.62 20.72 12.36
C GLU A 271 7.19 20.50 10.95
N CYS A 272 8.43 19.99 10.83
CA CYS A 272 8.99 19.77 9.50
C CYS A 272 8.12 18.82 8.66
N THR A 273 8.15 19.02 7.36
CA THR A 273 7.44 18.20 6.38
C THR A 273 8.14 16.85 6.27
N LYS A 274 7.58 15.84 6.93
CA LYS A 274 8.20 14.50 7.06
C LYS A 274 8.37 13.78 5.73
N SER A 275 7.57 14.11 4.71
CA SER A 275 7.71 13.56 3.36
C SER A 275 9.01 13.98 2.65
N LEU A 276 9.70 15.00 3.15
CA LEU A 276 11.03 15.38 2.66
C LEU A 276 12.16 14.46 3.16
N ILE A 277 11.87 13.57 4.09
CA ILE A 277 12.86 12.67 4.69
C ILE A 277 12.85 11.35 3.95
N GLU A 278 13.93 11.09 3.24
CA GLU A 278 14.20 9.80 2.59
C GLU A 278 14.82 8.83 3.60
N TRP A 279 14.38 7.58 3.52
CA TRP A 279 14.87 6.51 4.38
C TRP A 279 15.63 5.49 3.56
N LYS A 280 16.76 5.03 4.10
CA LYS A 280 17.60 4.03 3.42
C LYS A 280 18.15 3.02 4.40
N SER A 281 18.15 1.76 4.01
CA SER A 281 18.94 0.68 4.63
C SER A 281 20.26 0.50 3.87
N SER A 282 21.33 0.23 4.61
CA SER A 282 22.62 -0.13 3.99
C SER A 282 22.62 -1.55 3.42
N ASP A 283 21.70 -2.42 3.89
CA ASP A 283 21.54 -3.79 3.40
C ASP A 283 20.06 -4.18 3.36
N GLU A 284 19.46 -4.04 2.19
CA GLU A 284 18.05 -4.38 1.97
C GLU A 284 17.79 -5.90 1.94
N SER A 285 18.83 -6.71 1.84
CA SER A 285 18.70 -8.17 1.98
C SER A 285 18.42 -8.60 3.42
N ILE A 286 18.78 -7.76 4.40
CA ILE A 286 18.52 -7.97 5.83
C ILE A 286 17.25 -7.23 6.24
N ALA A 287 17.16 -5.92 5.93
CA ALA A 287 16.02 -5.11 6.33
C ALA A 287 15.77 -3.95 5.35
N THR A 288 14.51 -3.65 5.09
CA THR A 288 14.05 -2.46 4.37
C THR A 288 13.50 -1.44 5.35
N VAL A 289 13.38 -0.18 4.92
CA VAL A 289 12.83 0.89 5.77
C VAL A 289 11.93 1.82 4.98
N GLU A 290 10.82 2.23 5.58
CA GLU A 290 9.89 3.20 5.04
C GLU A 290 9.29 4.04 6.19
N GLY A 291 9.41 5.37 6.13
CA GLY A 291 8.83 6.27 7.12
C GLY A 291 9.30 6.05 8.56
N GLY A 292 10.48 5.45 8.77
CA GLY A 292 11.00 5.07 10.09
C GLY A 292 10.64 3.66 10.53
N VAL A 293 9.79 2.95 9.78
CA VAL A 293 9.45 1.55 10.05
C VAL A 293 10.41 0.63 9.32
N VAL A 294 11.25 -0.05 10.08
CA VAL A 294 12.20 -1.06 9.59
C VAL A 294 11.47 -2.40 9.50
N LYS A 295 11.49 -3.04 8.35
CA LYS A 295 10.91 -4.38 8.10
C LYS A 295 12.03 -5.37 7.85
N PHE A 296 12.09 -6.43 8.65
CA PHE A 296 13.10 -7.48 8.50
C PHE A 296 12.71 -8.48 7.41
N ASN A 297 13.66 -8.79 6.53
CA ASN A 297 13.45 -9.80 5.50
C ASN A 297 13.46 -11.20 6.13
N GLN A 298 12.40 -11.98 5.86
CA GLN A 298 12.21 -13.33 6.41
C GLN A 298 12.95 -14.40 5.56
N THR A 299 14.18 -14.09 5.13
CA THR A 299 14.98 -14.92 4.20
C THR A 299 16.15 -15.63 4.87
N GLY A 300 16.35 -15.44 6.18
CA GLY A 300 17.48 -16.02 6.91
C GLY A 300 18.80 -15.26 6.71
N ASN A 301 18.76 -14.05 6.15
CA ASN A 301 19.91 -13.16 6.11
C ASN A 301 20.01 -12.40 7.44
N PHE A 302 21.18 -12.43 8.05
CA PHE A 302 21.48 -11.85 9.35
C PHE A 302 22.72 -10.97 9.28
N GLY A 303 22.85 -10.07 10.22
CA GLY A 303 24.05 -9.25 10.36
C GLY A 303 23.74 -7.80 10.74
N ASP A 304 24.77 -6.98 10.62
CA ASP A 304 24.72 -5.56 10.89
C ASP A 304 24.27 -4.79 9.64
N PHE A 305 23.41 -3.79 9.86
CA PHE A 305 23.00 -2.85 8.84
C PHE A 305 22.82 -1.47 9.46
N THR A 306 22.75 -0.44 8.61
CA THR A 306 22.57 0.95 9.05
C THR A 306 21.29 1.50 8.43
N ILE A 307 20.43 2.07 9.25
CA ILE A 307 19.28 2.84 8.80
C ILE A 307 19.65 4.31 8.81
N THR A 308 19.42 4.99 7.70
CA THR A 308 19.68 6.42 7.52
C THR A 308 18.40 7.13 7.13
N ALA A 309 18.10 8.21 7.84
CA ALA A 309 17.07 9.19 7.50
C ALA A 309 17.78 10.46 6.99
N ARG A 310 17.46 10.93 5.80
CA ARG A 310 18.12 12.07 5.15
C ARG A 310 17.10 12.97 4.46
N CYS A 311 17.27 14.28 4.58
CA CYS A 311 16.63 15.26 3.72
C CYS A 311 17.61 15.67 2.60
N PRO A 312 17.36 15.28 1.33
CA PRO A 312 18.27 15.62 0.22
C PRO A 312 18.47 17.10 0.02
N GLU A 313 17.43 17.89 0.21
CA GLU A 313 17.41 19.33 -0.04
C GLU A 313 18.27 20.12 0.94
N THR A 314 18.29 19.72 2.22
CA THR A 314 19.08 20.39 3.26
C THR A 314 20.40 19.69 3.55
N GLY A 315 20.56 18.44 3.09
CA GLY A 315 21.68 17.59 3.42
C GLY A 315 21.71 17.09 4.86
N GLN A 316 20.67 17.38 5.65
CA GLN A 316 20.58 16.91 7.04
C GLN A 316 20.33 15.39 7.05
N GLU A 317 21.10 14.69 7.88
CA GLU A 317 20.95 13.24 8.02
C GLU A 317 21.20 12.77 9.44
N SER A 318 20.65 11.61 9.77
CA SER A 318 20.91 10.86 11.01
C SER A 318 20.88 9.38 10.70
N SER A 319 21.74 8.63 11.37
CA SER A 319 21.84 7.18 11.15
C SER A 319 21.84 6.42 12.46
N VAL A 320 21.36 5.18 12.43
CA VAL A 320 21.44 4.23 13.53
C VAL A 320 21.93 2.88 12.99
N LYS A 321 22.95 2.31 13.62
CA LYS A 321 23.46 0.99 13.31
C LYS A 321 22.66 -0.05 14.09
N MET A 322 22.06 -1.00 13.39
CA MET A 322 21.25 -2.08 13.95
C MET A 322 21.87 -3.44 13.64
N SER A 323 21.40 -4.48 14.33
CA SER A 323 21.79 -5.86 14.06
C SER A 323 20.59 -6.79 14.10
N LEU A 324 20.41 -7.58 13.04
CA LEU A 324 19.50 -8.72 13.04
C LEU A 324 20.30 -9.95 13.46
N ALA A 325 20.00 -10.49 14.66
CA ALA A 325 20.84 -11.49 15.28
C ALA A 325 20.44 -12.92 14.87
N ALA A 326 21.36 -13.64 14.24
CA ALA A 326 21.18 -15.06 13.93
C ALA A 326 20.98 -15.89 15.20
N GLY A 327 19.87 -16.62 15.29
CA GLY A 327 19.55 -17.49 16.41
C GLY A 327 18.86 -16.81 17.59
N LEU A 328 18.62 -15.50 17.53
CA LEU A 328 17.82 -14.81 18.53
C LEU A 328 16.33 -15.11 18.31
N ILE A 329 15.74 -15.79 19.26
CA ILE A 329 14.30 -15.99 19.39
C ILE A 329 13.83 -15.19 20.60
N ARG A 330 12.81 -14.33 20.42
CA ARG A 330 12.28 -13.47 21.49
C ARG A 330 10.77 -13.43 21.40
N GLU A 331 10.09 -14.46 21.89
CA GLU A 331 8.64 -14.46 22.03
C GLU A 331 8.25 -14.13 23.45
N THR A 332 7.57 -13.00 23.64
CA THR A 332 7.11 -12.50 24.93
C THR A 332 5.60 -12.31 24.99
N PHE A 333 4.89 -12.70 23.95
CA PHE A 333 3.44 -12.63 23.82
C PHE A 333 2.81 -11.24 23.96
N HIS A 334 3.59 -10.17 23.76
CA HIS A 334 3.07 -8.79 23.67
C HIS A 334 2.53 -8.45 22.29
N ASN A 335 2.95 -9.19 21.26
CA ASN A 335 2.50 -8.97 19.89
C ASN A 335 2.02 -10.28 19.24
N PRO A 336 0.70 -10.50 19.10
CA PRO A 336 0.15 -11.75 18.57
C PRO A 336 0.53 -12.02 17.09
N ASN A 337 1.07 -11.02 16.38
CA ASN A 337 1.47 -11.15 14.98
C ASN A 337 2.98 -11.39 14.80
N GLN A 338 3.75 -11.42 15.87
CA GLN A 338 5.21 -11.55 15.81
C GLN A 338 5.64 -12.94 15.41
N TYR A 339 5.15 -13.96 16.12
CA TYR A 339 5.35 -15.38 15.82
C TYR A 339 4.00 -16.02 15.56
N SER A 340 3.89 -16.82 14.53
CA SER A 340 2.61 -17.44 14.13
C SER A 340 2.29 -18.68 15.00
N TRP A 341 1.99 -18.45 16.28
CA TRP A 341 1.59 -19.53 17.18
C TRP A 341 0.14 -19.95 16.95
N TYR A 342 -0.10 -21.25 16.93
CA TYR A 342 -1.43 -21.82 16.80
C TYR A 342 -1.55 -23.17 17.51
N ASN A 343 -2.79 -23.64 17.67
CA ASN A 343 -3.07 -24.93 18.28
C ASN A 343 -2.78 -26.05 17.30
N ALA A 344 -1.90 -26.97 17.68
CA ALA A 344 -1.65 -28.17 16.89
C ALA A 344 -2.73 -29.23 17.18
N LYS A 345 -3.31 -29.78 16.12
CA LYS A 345 -4.21 -30.94 16.21
C LYS A 345 -3.39 -32.21 16.37
N GLN A 346 -3.84 -33.09 17.26
CA GLN A 346 -3.31 -34.44 17.29
C GLN A 346 -3.71 -35.18 16.01
N SER A 347 -2.77 -35.85 15.33
CA SER A 347 -3.08 -36.62 14.15
C SER A 347 -4.05 -37.76 14.52
N GLY A 348 -5.17 -37.84 13.82
CA GLY A 348 -6.12 -38.94 13.84
C GLY A 348 -7.47 -38.70 14.52
N ASN A 349 -7.61 -37.77 15.49
CA ASN A 349 -8.90 -37.59 16.18
C ASN A 349 -9.47 -36.14 16.09
N GLY A 350 -8.80 -35.24 15.41
CA GLY A 350 -9.30 -33.86 15.20
C GLY A 350 -9.35 -32.96 16.46
N THR A 351 -9.00 -33.48 17.63
CA THR A 351 -8.98 -32.74 18.89
C THR A 351 -7.71 -31.88 18.97
N ALA A 352 -7.84 -30.65 19.43
CA ALA A 352 -6.74 -29.70 19.59
C ALA A 352 -6.85 -29.00 20.93
N SER A 353 -5.70 -28.56 21.48
CA SER A 353 -5.66 -27.54 22.53
C SER A 353 -6.25 -26.23 21.98
N SER A 354 -6.63 -25.34 22.87
CA SER A 354 -6.97 -23.95 22.51
C SER A 354 -6.10 -23.00 23.32
N HIS A 355 -5.92 -21.78 22.82
CA HIS A 355 -5.22 -20.75 23.57
C HIS A 355 -5.92 -19.39 23.44
N VAL A 356 -5.70 -18.55 24.45
CA VAL A 356 -6.16 -17.17 24.49
C VAL A 356 -4.95 -16.29 24.72
N TRP A 357 -4.81 -15.24 23.89
CA TRP A 357 -3.77 -14.24 24.02
C TRP A 357 -4.09 -13.21 25.09
N HIS A 358 -3.10 -12.88 25.87
CA HIS A 358 -3.07 -11.77 26.81
C HIS A 358 -1.82 -10.93 26.54
N ASP A 359 -1.75 -9.75 27.10
CA ASP A 359 -0.53 -8.95 27.03
C ASP A 359 0.55 -9.56 27.93
N GLY A 360 1.59 -10.12 27.31
CA GLY A 360 2.72 -10.75 27.98
C GLY A 360 2.60 -12.24 28.30
N TYR A 361 1.53 -12.93 27.88
CA TYR A 361 1.41 -14.40 28.01
C TYR A 361 0.26 -14.96 27.18
N ILE A 362 0.23 -16.28 27.03
CA ILE A 362 -0.94 -16.99 26.50
C ILE A 362 -1.43 -18.01 27.51
N THR A 363 -2.75 -18.13 27.64
CA THR A 363 -3.41 -19.19 28.42
C THR A 363 -3.77 -20.35 27.50
N ILE A 364 -3.26 -21.52 27.79
CA ILE A 364 -3.45 -22.74 27.00
C ILE A 364 -4.47 -23.64 27.70
N THR A 365 -5.51 -24.08 26.99
CA THR A 365 -6.48 -25.05 27.47
C THR A 365 -6.13 -26.45 26.94
N THR A 366 -6.02 -27.40 27.83
CA THR A 366 -5.72 -28.81 27.51
C THR A 366 -6.88 -29.50 26.80
N TYR A 367 -6.61 -30.62 26.16
CA TYR A 367 -7.63 -31.51 25.61
C TYR A 367 -7.40 -32.96 26.08
N LYS A 368 -8.45 -33.77 26.06
CA LYS A 368 -8.39 -35.17 26.44
C LYS A 368 -7.59 -35.99 25.41
N GLN A 369 -6.42 -36.47 25.81
CA GLN A 369 -5.56 -37.30 24.98
C GLN A 369 -6.08 -38.75 24.91
N ASN A 370 -6.46 -39.29 26.08
CA ASN A 370 -7.03 -40.62 26.26
C ASN A 370 -7.86 -40.68 27.56
N ALA A 371 -8.25 -41.85 28.01
CA ALA A 371 -9.09 -42.01 29.20
C ALA A 371 -8.50 -41.38 30.49
N THR A 372 -7.17 -41.29 30.61
CA THR A 372 -6.48 -40.91 31.85
C THR A 372 -5.56 -39.69 31.67
N ASN A 373 -5.33 -39.23 30.46
CA ASN A 373 -4.33 -38.21 30.19
C ASN A 373 -4.93 -37.02 29.44
N GLN A 374 -4.50 -35.82 29.83
CA GLN A 374 -4.66 -34.58 29.09
C GLN A 374 -3.39 -34.26 28.29
N ARG A 375 -3.55 -33.42 27.29
CA ARG A 375 -2.48 -32.95 26.42
C ARG A 375 -2.71 -31.52 25.96
N ALA A 376 -1.63 -30.81 25.66
CA ALA A 376 -1.65 -29.57 24.94
C ALA A 376 -0.45 -29.49 23.98
N ASP A 377 -0.70 -28.97 22.80
CA ASP A 377 0.32 -28.74 21.79
C ASP A 377 0.17 -27.31 21.29
N ILE A 378 1.23 -26.52 21.40
CA ILE A 378 1.31 -25.20 20.76
C ILE A 378 2.47 -25.22 19.77
N ARG A 379 2.22 -24.70 18.59
CA ARG A 379 3.14 -24.78 17.46
C ARG A 379 3.34 -23.43 16.80
N CYS A 380 4.60 -23.09 16.52
CA CYS A 380 4.96 -22.08 15.58
C CYS A 380 5.15 -22.73 14.20
N TRP A 381 4.26 -22.43 13.24
CA TRP A 381 4.27 -23.00 11.90
C TRP A 381 4.22 -21.86 10.89
N ASP A 382 4.73 -22.08 9.68
CA ASP A 382 4.82 -21.10 8.59
C ASP A 382 5.70 -19.88 8.88
N ALA A 383 6.23 -19.78 10.09
CA ALA A 383 7.26 -18.83 10.43
C ALA A 383 8.55 -19.61 10.64
N HIS A 384 9.49 -19.42 9.77
CA HIS A 384 10.83 -19.93 9.94
C HIS A 384 11.39 -19.53 11.31
N THR A 385 11.92 -20.48 12.06
CA THR A 385 12.56 -20.25 13.36
C THR A 385 14.02 -20.64 13.24
N TRP A 386 14.90 -19.66 13.15
CA TRP A 386 16.33 -19.89 12.96
C TRP A 386 17.05 -20.00 14.30
N PHE A 387 17.69 -21.14 14.52
CA PHE A 387 18.63 -21.34 15.62
C PHE A 387 20.05 -21.14 15.13
N HIS A 388 20.89 -20.53 15.95
CA HIS A 388 22.33 -20.44 15.76
C HIS A 388 23.02 -20.63 17.10
N ILE A 389 23.41 -21.87 17.40
CA ILE A 389 23.88 -22.26 18.74
C ILE A 389 25.23 -21.64 19.11
N GLY A 390 26.05 -21.21 18.13
CA GLY A 390 27.26 -20.44 18.41
C GLY A 390 26.99 -19.06 19.02
N ASN A 391 25.84 -18.47 18.70
CA ASN A 391 25.44 -17.17 19.23
C ASN A 391 24.52 -17.30 20.45
N TYR A 392 23.56 -18.24 20.38
CA TYR A 392 22.49 -18.41 21.37
C TYR A 392 22.29 -19.90 21.69
N PRO A 393 23.17 -20.50 22.49
CA PRO A 393 23.11 -21.95 22.81
C PRO A 393 21.98 -22.32 23.76
N ILE A 394 21.47 -21.38 24.56
CA ILE A 394 20.46 -21.67 25.58
C ILE A 394 19.08 -21.40 24.98
N PHE A 395 18.25 -22.42 24.90
CA PHE A 395 16.83 -22.31 24.56
C PHE A 395 16.01 -22.54 25.82
N ALA A 396 15.12 -21.64 26.14
CA ALA A 396 14.30 -21.75 27.33
C ALA A 396 12.88 -21.19 27.08
N PHE A 397 11.94 -21.67 27.87
CA PHE A 397 10.60 -21.11 27.96
C PHE A 397 10.11 -21.12 29.41
N ARG A 398 9.31 -20.13 29.75
CA ARG A 398 8.68 -19.99 31.05
C ARG A 398 7.21 -20.29 30.95
N MET A 399 6.71 -21.21 31.79
CA MET A 399 5.31 -21.60 31.84
C MET A 399 4.93 -22.10 33.25
N ASP A 400 3.63 -22.23 33.52
CA ASP A 400 3.18 -22.91 34.72
C ASP A 400 3.57 -24.41 34.66
N ASP A 401 4.12 -24.98 35.73
CA ASP A 401 4.22 -26.44 35.82
C ASP A 401 2.85 -26.99 36.24
N VAL A 402 2.24 -27.76 35.35
CA VAL A 402 0.90 -28.32 35.51
C VAL A 402 0.77 -29.18 36.77
N LYS A 403 1.88 -29.68 37.34
CA LYS A 403 1.90 -30.42 38.59
C LYS A 403 1.62 -29.52 39.81
N ASP A 404 1.95 -28.24 39.72
CA ASP A 404 1.80 -27.27 40.78
C ASP A 404 0.41 -26.62 40.81
N LEU A 405 -0.39 -26.81 39.76
CA LEU A 405 -1.71 -26.17 39.62
C LEU A 405 -2.86 -26.79 40.41
N GLY A 406 -2.58 -27.79 41.25
CA GLY A 406 -3.59 -28.38 42.12
C GLY A 406 -4.61 -29.32 41.44
N HIS A 407 -4.41 -29.67 40.15
CA HIS A 407 -5.26 -30.58 39.41
C HIS A 407 -4.95 -32.06 39.60
N GLY A 408 -4.11 -32.38 40.60
CA GLY A 408 -3.73 -33.76 40.89
C GLY A 408 -2.89 -34.43 39.80
N ILE A 409 -2.16 -33.64 39.01
CA ILE A 409 -1.30 -34.16 37.94
C ILE A 409 -0.11 -34.91 38.55
N THR A 410 -0.05 -36.24 38.29
CA THR A 410 1.01 -37.09 38.85
C THR A 410 2.20 -37.27 37.91
N SER A 411 1.98 -37.09 36.62
CA SER A 411 3.04 -37.17 35.60
C SER A 411 2.73 -36.24 34.43
N ARG A 412 3.78 -35.79 33.75
CA ARG A 412 3.68 -35.03 32.49
C ARG A 412 4.93 -35.21 31.65
N ASN A 413 4.80 -35.08 30.36
CA ASN A 413 5.89 -35.13 29.40
C ASN A 413 5.99 -33.81 28.63
N ILE A 414 7.07 -33.08 28.84
CA ILE A 414 7.43 -31.92 28.02
C ILE A 414 8.36 -32.40 26.91
N ASN A 415 8.03 -32.07 25.67
CA ASN A 415 8.78 -32.46 24.49
C ASN A 415 8.78 -31.31 23.47
N ILE A 416 9.90 -31.07 22.83
CA ILE A 416 10.05 -30.05 21.79
C ILE A 416 10.18 -30.76 20.44
N ASP A 417 9.08 -30.84 19.70
CA ASP A 417 9.13 -31.30 18.32
C ASP A 417 9.56 -30.16 17.40
N ALA A 418 10.47 -30.46 16.51
CA ALA A 418 10.98 -29.52 15.53
C ALA A 418 11.33 -30.25 14.24
N VAL A 419 11.22 -29.58 13.10
CA VAL A 419 11.68 -30.07 11.80
C VAL A 419 12.39 -28.94 11.11
N GLY A 420 13.66 -29.10 10.81
CA GLY A 420 14.46 -28.06 10.21
C GLY A 420 15.67 -28.58 9.45
N LYS A 421 16.35 -27.65 8.77
CA LYS A 421 17.58 -27.89 8.02
C LYS A 421 18.65 -26.87 8.36
N SER A 422 19.90 -27.32 8.39
CA SER A 422 21.03 -26.38 8.42
C SER A 422 21.28 -25.76 7.04
N ALA A 423 22.04 -24.68 7.00
CA ALA A 423 22.47 -24.06 5.75
C ALA A 423 23.24 -25.02 4.84
N SER A 424 23.99 -25.94 5.40
CA SER A 424 24.69 -27.04 4.68
C SER A 424 23.77 -28.19 4.22
N GLY A 425 22.49 -28.16 4.59
CA GLY A 425 21.46 -29.10 4.13
C GLY A 425 21.21 -30.31 5.03
N ALA A 426 21.84 -30.38 6.22
CA ALA A 426 21.60 -31.46 7.19
C ALA A 426 20.20 -31.32 7.84
N ASP A 427 19.48 -32.43 7.99
CA ASP A 427 18.15 -32.47 8.60
C ASP A 427 18.25 -32.63 10.12
N TYR A 428 17.44 -31.86 10.86
CA TYR A 428 17.29 -31.92 12.31
C TYR A 428 15.82 -32.14 12.69
N LYS A 429 15.57 -33.05 13.64
CA LYS A 429 14.23 -33.35 14.15
C LYS A 429 14.25 -33.45 15.66
N ALA A 430 13.28 -32.80 16.30
CA ALA A 430 13.15 -32.67 17.75
C ALA A 430 14.36 -31.99 18.41
N ILE A 431 14.10 -31.22 19.44
CA ILE A 431 15.15 -30.66 20.29
C ILE A 431 15.32 -31.58 21.51
N ALA A 432 16.55 -32.00 21.78
CA ALA A 432 16.88 -32.89 22.92
C ALA A 432 15.99 -34.15 22.98
N ASN A 433 16.01 -34.93 21.94
CA ASN A 433 15.17 -36.09 21.64
C ASN A 433 14.61 -36.83 22.86
N GLY A 434 13.31 -36.74 23.06
CA GLY A 434 12.56 -37.48 24.08
C GLY A 434 11.86 -36.61 25.12
N ASN A 435 11.14 -37.31 26.02
CA ASN A 435 10.32 -36.69 27.04
C ASN A 435 11.14 -36.14 28.19
N ASN A 436 10.84 -34.93 28.67
CA ASN A 436 11.44 -34.29 29.84
C ASN A 436 12.98 -34.20 29.75
N LYS A 437 13.49 -33.90 28.54
CA LYS A 437 14.94 -33.81 28.26
C LYS A 437 15.49 -32.41 28.45
N TYR A 438 14.70 -31.46 29.01
CA TYR A 438 15.27 -30.21 29.50
C TYR A 438 16.44 -30.49 30.48
N LEU A 439 17.48 -29.64 30.36
CA LEU A 439 18.67 -29.78 31.20
C LEU A 439 18.37 -29.34 32.62
N HIS A 440 17.67 -28.22 32.77
CA HIS A 440 17.29 -27.65 34.06
C HIS A 440 15.79 -27.29 34.08
N ASP A 441 15.24 -27.37 35.29
CA ASP A 441 13.91 -26.90 35.67
C ASP A 441 14.08 -25.98 36.90
N TYR A 442 13.79 -24.70 36.72
CA TYR A 442 13.92 -23.70 37.78
C TYR A 442 12.54 -23.16 38.11
N LYS A 443 12.18 -23.22 39.39
CA LYS A 443 10.91 -22.67 39.89
C LYS A 443 11.09 -21.20 40.27
N CYS A 444 10.28 -20.36 39.70
CA CYS A 444 10.25 -18.93 39.96
C CYS A 444 9.44 -18.58 41.22
N SER A 445 9.70 -17.40 41.78
CA SER A 445 9.03 -16.89 42.98
C SER A 445 7.54 -16.71 42.85
N ASP A 446 7.00 -16.59 41.62
CA ASP A 446 5.58 -16.54 41.32
C ASP A 446 4.92 -17.91 41.10
N GLY A 447 5.69 -18.99 41.22
CA GLY A 447 5.25 -20.39 41.04
C GLY A 447 5.37 -20.90 39.61
N SER A 448 5.70 -20.07 38.63
CA SER A 448 6.01 -20.53 37.28
C SER A 448 7.35 -21.23 37.19
N HIS A 449 7.59 -21.98 36.13
CA HIS A 449 8.82 -22.70 35.89
C HIS A 449 9.52 -22.27 34.63
N VAL A 450 10.87 -22.27 34.63
CA VAL A 450 11.70 -22.08 33.45
C VAL A 450 12.34 -23.41 33.09
N PHE A 451 11.95 -23.94 31.91
CA PHE A 451 12.53 -25.15 31.34
C PHE A 451 13.63 -24.79 30.37
N ILE A 452 14.83 -25.34 30.59
CA ILE A 452 16.06 -24.90 29.93
C ILE A 452 16.69 -26.05 29.15
N TYR A 453 17.07 -25.77 27.91
CA TYR A 453 17.83 -26.65 27.03
C TYR A 453 19.16 -25.98 26.68
N ASP A 454 20.26 -26.70 26.80
CA ASP A 454 21.56 -26.29 26.27
C ASP A 454 21.80 -26.99 24.94
N LEU A 455 21.55 -26.30 23.88
CA LEU A 455 21.62 -26.85 22.52
C LEU A 455 23.05 -27.16 22.04
N SER A 456 24.06 -26.60 22.74
CA SER A 456 25.49 -26.92 22.50
C SER A 456 25.90 -28.31 23.00
N GLN A 457 25.09 -28.90 23.91
CA GLN A 457 25.34 -30.19 24.51
C GLN A 457 24.29 -31.23 24.20
N GLN A 458 23.10 -30.82 23.73
CA GLN A 458 21.94 -31.69 23.53
C GLN A 458 21.71 -31.96 22.05
N ALA A 459 21.77 -33.21 21.66
CA ALA A 459 21.54 -33.65 20.31
C ALA A 459 20.04 -33.55 19.92
N CYS A 460 19.75 -33.10 18.71
CA CYS A 460 18.47 -33.31 18.07
C CYS A 460 18.26 -34.79 17.72
N GLY A 461 17.01 -35.23 17.57
CA GLY A 461 16.70 -36.65 17.35
C GLY A 461 17.32 -37.26 16.09
N THR A 462 17.37 -36.53 15.01
CA THR A 462 18.19 -36.84 13.82
C THR A 462 19.07 -35.62 13.55
N GLY A 463 20.30 -35.83 13.13
CA GLY A 463 21.24 -34.75 12.83
C GLY A 463 22.27 -34.48 13.96
N GLY A 464 22.07 -35.01 15.16
CA GLY A 464 22.99 -34.82 16.26
C GLY A 464 22.93 -33.43 16.89
N ILE A 465 24.05 -32.92 17.42
CA ILE A 465 24.17 -31.55 17.91
C ILE A 465 24.18 -30.59 16.70
N MET A 466 23.42 -29.50 16.77
CA MET A 466 23.42 -28.49 15.72
C MET A 466 24.82 -27.85 15.56
N PRO A 467 25.20 -27.46 14.35
CA PRO A 467 26.50 -26.81 14.13
C PRO A 467 26.53 -25.39 14.76
N ALA A 468 27.68 -25.02 15.32
CA ALA A 468 27.84 -23.73 15.97
C ALA A 468 28.09 -22.56 14.99
N ASN A 469 28.45 -22.85 13.76
CA ASN A 469 28.90 -21.86 12.78
C ASN A 469 27.92 -21.59 11.63
N GLU A 470 26.73 -22.15 11.69
CA GLU A 470 25.66 -21.90 10.73
C GLU A 470 24.29 -21.90 11.40
N THR A 471 23.31 -21.34 10.71
CA THR A 471 21.90 -21.36 11.14
C THR A 471 21.24 -22.69 10.80
N VAL A 472 20.34 -23.13 11.69
CA VAL A 472 19.39 -24.20 11.44
C VAL A 472 18.01 -23.58 11.37
N ASP A 473 17.39 -23.68 10.22
CA ASP A 473 16.04 -23.15 9.94
C ASP A 473 15.00 -24.22 10.28
N PHE A 474 14.26 -24.01 11.35
CA PHE A 474 13.13 -24.86 11.71
C PHE A 474 11.83 -24.31 11.11
N THR A 475 11.25 -25.03 10.17
CA THR A 475 9.93 -24.75 9.61
C THR A 475 8.79 -25.19 10.53
N THR A 476 9.11 -25.93 11.59
CA THR A 476 8.19 -26.32 12.66
C THR A 476 8.90 -26.32 13.99
N LEU A 477 8.37 -25.60 14.94
CA LEU A 477 8.73 -25.67 16.35
C LEU A 477 7.47 -25.86 17.18
N GLN A 478 7.37 -26.96 17.91
CA GLN A 478 6.19 -27.29 18.69
C GLN A 478 6.58 -27.65 20.13
N ILE A 479 5.98 -26.94 21.08
CA ILE A 479 6.04 -27.27 22.50
C ILE A 479 4.87 -28.23 22.79
N LYS A 480 5.18 -29.45 23.11
CA LYS A 480 4.22 -30.47 23.51
C LYS A 480 4.23 -30.64 25.03
N HIS A 481 3.06 -30.61 25.60
CA HIS A 481 2.82 -30.98 26.98
C HIS A 481 1.83 -32.14 26.99
N ALA A 482 2.37 -33.35 27.04
CA ALA A 482 1.61 -34.61 26.84
C ALA A 482 1.60 -35.48 28.09
N ASP A 483 0.78 -36.52 28.04
CA ASP A 483 0.67 -37.55 29.10
C ASP A 483 0.47 -36.97 30.50
N MET A 484 -0.24 -35.85 30.58
CA MET A 484 -0.61 -35.21 31.82
C MET A 484 -1.68 -36.09 32.51
N ARG A 485 -1.21 -36.96 33.39
CA ARG A 485 -2.08 -37.87 34.10
C ARG A 485 -2.90 -37.12 35.13
N THR A 486 -4.20 -37.04 34.93
CA THR A 486 -5.16 -36.34 35.77
C THR A 486 -6.46 -37.14 35.88
N VAL A 487 -7.32 -36.69 36.79
CA VAL A 487 -8.69 -37.16 36.96
C VAL A 487 -9.61 -36.35 36.05
N ASP A 488 -9.75 -36.76 34.84
CA ASP A 488 -10.88 -36.58 33.89
C ASP A 488 -11.43 -35.14 33.60
N HIS A 489 -10.67 -34.05 33.73
CA HIS A 489 -11.15 -32.74 33.32
C HIS A 489 -10.07 -31.90 32.58
N GLN A 490 -10.52 -31.04 31.67
CA GLN A 490 -9.68 -30.05 31.03
C GLN A 490 -9.25 -29.00 32.06
N PHE A 491 -8.07 -28.46 31.91
CA PHE A 491 -7.56 -27.37 32.72
C PHE A 491 -6.75 -26.40 31.88
N GLN A 492 -6.37 -25.28 32.47
CA GLN A 492 -5.61 -24.22 31.83
C GLN A 492 -4.28 -24.02 32.53
N TYR A 493 -3.28 -23.59 31.75
CA TYR A 493 -1.99 -23.15 32.25
C TYR A 493 -1.45 -22.05 31.34
N ASN A 494 -0.50 -21.24 31.81
CA ASN A 494 0.06 -20.13 31.08
C ASN A 494 1.45 -20.44 30.53
N LEU A 495 1.73 -19.92 29.34
CA LEU A 495 3.06 -19.83 28.75
C LEU A 495 3.40 -18.33 28.63
N TYR A 496 4.49 -17.92 29.31
CA TYR A 496 4.84 -16.51 29.47
C TYR A 496 5.81 -16.03 28.41
N TRP A 497 6.79 -16.85 28.02
CA TRP A 497 7.71 -16.53 26.94
C TRP A 497 8.44 -17.79 26.43
N VAL A 498 8.99 -17.65 25.19
CA VAL A 498 9.86 -18.65 24.56
C VAL A 498 11.04 -17.90 23.95
N GLN A 499 12.26 -18.16 24.42
CA GLN A 499 13.43 -17.36 24.04
C GLN A 499 14.72 -18.18 23.92
N THR A 500 15.70 -17.59 23.24
CA THR A 500 17.09 -18.06 23.25
C THR A 500 18.00 -17.04 23.91
N PHE A 501 19.08 -17.52 24.57
CA PHE A 501 20.01 -16.69 25.32
C PHE A 501 21.45 -17.04 24.97
N LYS A 502 22.37 -16.06 25.07
CA LYS A 502 23.79 -16.23 24.82
C LYS A 502 24.45 -17.10 25.89
N SER A 503 23.92 -17.06 27.12
CA SER A 503 24.46 -17.80 28.27
C SER A 503 23.40 -17.99 29.36
N MET A 504 23.67 -18.86 30.31
CA MET A 504 22.86 -18.99 31.53
C MET A 504 22.80 -17.69 32.33
N ALA A 505 23.89 -16.92 32.36
CA ALA A 505 23.92 -15.62 33.06
C ALA A 505 22.95 -14.61 32.40
N ASP A 506 22.84 -14.60 31.06
CA ASP A 506 21.88 -13.73 30.36
C ASP A 506 20.45 -14.14 30.66
N LEU A 507 20.17 -15.43 30.69
CA LEU A 507 18.86 -15.95 31.08
C LEU A 507 18.51 -15.55 32.53
N GLU A 508 19.45 -15.71 33.47
CA GLU A 508 19.23 -15.32 34.86
C GLU A 508 18.96 -13.81 35.00
N ASN A 509 19.74 -12.98 34.29
CA ASN A 509 19.51 -11.53 34.26
C ASN A 509 18.15 -11.16 33.68
N TYR A 510 17.71 -11.88 32.64
CA TYR A 510 16.40 -11.67 32.06
C TYR A 510 15.28 -11.98 33.08
N VAL A 511 15.32 -13.13 33.74
CA VAL A 511 14.34 -13.50 34.79
C VAL A 511 14.34 -12.50 35.94
N LYS A 512 15.51 -12.01 36.36
CA LYS A 512 15.62 -10.94 37.37
C LYS A 512 15.00 -9.63 36.89
N SER A 513 15.12 -9.31 35.62
CA SER A 513 14.51 -8.10 35.06
C SER A 513 12.98 -8.14 35.06
N GLU A 514 12.37 -9.33 35.09
CA GLU A 514 10.94 -9.54 35.32
C GLU A 514 10.54 -9.41 36.82
N GLY A 515 11.49 -9.10 37.71
CA GLY A 515 11.25 -9.01 39.16
C GLY A 515 11.18 -10.38 39.85
N LEU A 516 11.63 -11.42 39.19
CA LEU A 516 11.55 -12.79 39.70
C LEU A 516 12.90 -13.28 40.25
N THR A 517 12.82 -14.16 41.24
CA THR A 517 13.91 -15.04 41.69
C THR A 517 13.54 -16.47 41.36
N TRP A 518 14.50 -17.37 41.32
CA TRP A 518 14.28 -18.78 41.04
C TRP A 518 15.13 -19.72 41.90
N GLU A 519 14.67 -20.94 42.04
CA GLU A 519 15.39 -22.04 42.67
C GLU A 519 15.48 -23.24 41.72
N VAL A 520 16.55 -24.02 41.85
CA VAL A 520 16.80 -25.20 41.03
C VAL A 520 15.93 -26.35 41.53
N ILE A 521 15.10 -26.91 40.65
CA ILE A 521 14.30 -28.12 40.89
C ILE A 521 15.01 -29.34 40.28
N LYS A 522 15.69 -29.16 39.13
CA LYS A 522 16.43 -30.20 38.41
C LYS A 522 17.72 -29.63 37.81
#